data_ced3d411088f4398dbeae340b3624545
#
_entry.id   ced3d411088f4398dbeae340b3624545
#
_cell.length_a   1.000
_cell.length_b   1.000
_cell.length_c   1.000
_cell.angle_alpha   90.00
_cell.angle_beta   90.00
_cell.angle_gamma   90.00
#
_symmetry.space_group_name_H-M   'P 1'
#
loop_
_entity.id
_entity.type
_entity.pdbx_description
1 polymer ?
#
loop_
_entity_poly.entity_id
_entity_poly.type
_entity_poly.pdbx_seq_one_letter_code
_entity_poly.pdbx_strand_id
1 'polypeptide(L)'
;MEYAFTTVGDRDGILLSGRCTYEDGNRFHDMLRDWDFAASPVVPIDLRFVTFIDSAAIGMMFILANRCREAGGHIVASGAAPHIVRALRRAALDRYIEFQ
;
A
#
# COMPACT_ATOMS: atom_id res chain seq x y z
N MET A 1 -6.27 -10.18 3.78
CA MET A 1 -6.19 -9.05 2.82
C MET A 1 -6.68 -9.51 1.46
N GLU A 2 -7.49 -8.71 0.84
CA GLU A 2 -7.78 -8.84 -0.59
C GLU A 2 -7.19 -7.65 -1.30
N TYR A 3 -6.79 -7.83 -2.55
CA TYR A 3 -6.33 -6.72 -3.39
C TYR A 3 -6.90 -6.82 -4.80
N ALA A 4 -7.03 -5.68 -5.44
CA ALA A 4 -7.43 -5.62 -6.84
C ALA A 4 -6.70 -4.45 -7.51
N PHE A 5 -6.27 -4.65 -8.73
CA PHE A 5 -5.79 -3.57 -9.58
C PHE A 5 -6.99 -2.93 -10.25
N THR A 6 -7.16 -1.65 -10.01
CA THR A 6 -8.35 -0.92 -10.45
C THR A 6 -8.02 0.56 -10.60
N THR A 7 -8.98 1.34 -11.02
CA THR A 7 -8.83 2.79 -11.06
C THR A 7 -9.03 3.36 -9.66
N VAL A 8 -8.04 4.12 -9.19
CA VAL A 8 -8.09 4.87 -7.93
C VAL A 8 -7.98 6.36 -8.27
N GLY A 9 -9.07 7.09 -8.09
CA GLY A 9 -9.19 8.42 -8.67
C GLY A 9 -9.25 8.32 -10.21
N ASP A 10 -8.27 8.90 -10.89
CA ASP A 10 -8.15 8.89 -12.35
C ASP A 10 -6.96 8.06 -12.86
N ARG A 11 -6.32 7.27 -11.98
CA ARG A 11 -5.13 6.50 -12.31
C ARG A 11 -5.33 5.03 -12.00
N ASP A 12 -4.53 4.18 -12.66
CA ASP A 12 -4.39 2.80 -12.25
C ASP A 12 -3.79 2.74 -10.85
N GLY A 13 -4.40 1.96 -9.98
CA GLY A 13 -4.01 1.84 -8.60
C GLY A 13 -4.38 0.50 -8.01
N ILE A 14 -4.23 0.40 -6.69
CA ILE A 14 -4.46 -0.82 -5.94
C ILE A 14 -5.54 -0.55 -4.90
N LEU A 15 -6.57 -1.39 -4.87
CA LEU A 15 -7.55 -1.42 -3.80
C LEU A 15 -7.16 -2.53 -2.83
N LEU A 16 -6.95 -2.17 -1.56
CA LEU A 16 -6.73 -3.13 -0.48
C LEU A 16 -7.94 -3.19 0.41
N SER A 17 -8.26 -4.37 0.94
CA SER A 17 -9.40 -4.54 1.83
C SER A 17 -9.15 -5.62 2.87
N GLY A 18 -9.86 -5.50 4.00
CA GLY A 18 -9.84 -6.47 5.08
C GLY A 18 -8.70 -6.25 6.06
N ARG A 19 -8.32 -7.32 6.72
CA ARG A 19 -7.23 -7.34 7.69
C ARG A 19 -5.92 -7.64 6.97
N CYS A 20 -4.94 -6.79 7.15
CA CYS A 20 -3.60 -6.99 6.58
C CYS A 20 -2.69 -7.50 7.69
N THR A 21 -2.27 -8.76 7.59
CA THR A 21 -1.51 -9.44 8.64
C THR A 21 -0.38 -10.28 8.07
N TYR A 22 0.38 -10.91 8.96
CA TYR A 22 1.48 -11.81 8.58
C TYR A 22 1.00 -12.97 7.68
N GLU A 23 -0.27 -13.32 7.73
CA GLU A 23 -0.83 -14.39 6.91
C GLU A 23 -0.94 -14.01 5.43
N ASP A 24 -0.83 -12.73 5.11
CA ASP A 24 -1.04 -12.19 3.76
C ASP A 24 0.25 -12.08 2.93
N GLY A 25 1.36 -12.65 3.42
CA GLY A 25 2.66 -12.52 2.74
C GLY A 25 2.64 -12.98 1.30
N ASN A 26 2.00 -14.12 1.00
CA ASN A 26 1.95 -14.63 -0.36
C ASN A 26 1.12 -13.73 -1.29
N ARG A 27 -0.02 -13.23 -0.81
CA ARG A 27 -0.86 -12.30 -1.59
C ARG A 27 -0.14 -11.00 -1.87
N PHE A 28 0.56 -10.50 -0.86
CA PHE A 28 1.33 -9.27 -1.00
C PHE A 28 2.47 -9.46 -2.00
N HIS A 29 3.15 -10.60 -1.94
CA HIS A 29 4.20 -10.94 -2.89
C HIS A 29 3.66 -11.01 -4.32
N ASP A 30 2.51 -11.64 -4.52
CA ASP A 30 1.84 -11.69 -5.82
C ASP A 30 1.50 -10.29 -6.33
N MET A 31 1.01 -9.42 -5.46
CA MET A 31 0.70 -8.04 -5.79
C MET A 31 1.94 -7.28 -6.27
N LEU A 32 3.06 -7.42 -5.55
CA LEU A 32 4.32 -6.77 -5.94
C LEU A 32 4.84 -7.29 -7.28
N ARG A 33 4.73 -8.60 -7.52
CA ARG A 33 5.17 -9.22 -8.77
C ARG A 33 4.38 -8.70 -9.96
N ASP A 34 3.07 -8.54 -9.78
CA ASP A 34 2.15 -8.26 -10.87
C ASP A 34 1.97 -6.77 -11.15
N TRP A 35 2.38 -5.88 -10.24
CA TRP A 35 2.34 -4.45 -10.48
C TRP A 35 3.55 -4.01 -11.30
N ASP A 36 3.31 -3.25 -12.37
CA ASP A 36 4.38 -2.72 -13.23
C ASP A 36 4.90 -1.39 -12.69
N PHE A 37 5.93 -1.46 -11.85
CA PHE A 37 6.53 -0.27 -11.25
C PHE A 37 7.23 0.63 -12.26
N ALA A 38 7.76 0.05 -13.35
CA ALA A 38 8.42 0.85 -14.37
C ALA A 38 7.44 1.75 -15.12
N ALA A 39 6.24 1.22 -15.40
CA ALA A 39 5.19 1.98 -16.07
C ALA A 39 4.46 2.91 -15.09
N SER A 40 4.32 2.51 -13.82
CA SER A 40 3.54 3.24 -12.81
C SER A 40 4.28 3.29 -11.48
N PRO A 41 5.35 4.11 -11.37
CA PRO A 41 6.14 4.20 -10.15
C PRO A 41 5.44 4.96 -9.03
N VAL A 42 4.51 5.87 -9.35
CA VAL A 42 3.61 6.47 -8.37
C VAL A 42 2.40 5.55 -8.27
N VAL A 43 2.21 4.95 -7.09
CA VAL A 43 1.22 3.90 -6.88
C VAL A 43 0.08 4.43 -6.00
N PRO A 44 -1.08 4.73 -6.59
CA PRO A 44 -2.27 5.06 -5.81
C PRO A 44 -2.80 3.82 -5.11
N ILE A 45 -3.04 3.93 -3.80
CA ILE A 45 -3.61 2.83 -3.01
C ILE A 45 -4.84 3.34 -2.28
N ASP A 46 -5.96 2.65 -2.48
CA ASP A 46 -7.18 2.92 -1.75
C ASP A 46 -7.21 2.05 -0.49
N LEU A 47 -7.18 2.68 0.68
CA LEU A 47 -7.16 2.02 1.99
C LEU A 47 -8.49 2.12 2.73
N ARG A 48 -9.56 2.56 2.08
CA ARG A 48 -10.86 2.76 2.75
C ARG A 48 -11.39 1.51 3.42
N PHE A 49 -11.10 0.35 2.87
CA PHE A 49 -11.65 -0.93 3.33
C PHE A 49 -10.65 -1.76 4.13
N VAL A 50 -9.49 -1.20 4.45
CA VAL A 50 -8.52 -1.83 5.36
C VAL A 50 -8.97 -1.57 6.79
N THR A 51 -9.19 -2.65 7.55
CA THR A 51 -9.73 -2.57 8.91
C THR A 51 -8.67 -2.77 9.99
N PHE A 52 -7.57 -3.43 9.68
CA PHE A 52 -6.53 -3.75 10.64
C PHE A 52 -5.20 -3.97 9.91
N ILE A 53 -4.11 -3.59 10.57
CA ILE A 53 -2.76 -3.78 10.06
C ILE A 53 -1.85 -4.16 11.22
N ASP A 54 -1.09 -5.24 11.08
CA ASP A 54 -0.09 -5.66 12.08
C ASP A 54 1.32 -5.23 11.67
N SER A 55 2.31 -5.54 12.50
CA SER A 55 3.69 -5.16 12.25
C SER A 55 4.29 -5.83 11.01
N ALA A 56 3.86 -7.05 10.70
CA ALA A 56 4.31 -7.73 9.48
C ALA A 56 3.76 -7.03 8.24
N ALA A 57 2.50 -6.61 8.27
CA ALA A 57 1.90 -5.85 7.17
C ALA A 57 2.57 -4.47 7.00
N ILE A 58 2.97 -3.83 8.10
CA ILE A 58 3.76 -2.60 8.04
C ILE A 58 5.08 -2.85 7.31
N GLY A 59 5.77 -3.96 7.61
CA GLY A 59 6.97 -4.37 6.90
C GLY A 59 6.75 -4.56 5.40
N MET A 60 5.61 -5.14 5.03
CA MET A 60 5.21 -5.29 3.62
C MET A 60 5.03 -3.93 2.94
N MET A 61 4.45 -2.96 3.65
CA MET A 61 4.29 -1.60 3.13
C MET A 61 5.64 -0.92 2.91
N PHE A 62 6.63 -1.19 3.76
CA PHE A 62 8.01 -0.73 3.52
C PHE A 62 8.59 -1.31 2.24
N ILE A 63 8.38 -2.58 1.99
CA ILE A 63 8.85 -3.23 0.74
C ILE A 63 8.21 -2.54 -0.47
N LEU A 64 6.90 -2.31 -0.42
CA LEU A 64 6.19 -1.62 -1.49
C LEU A 64 6.74 -0.20 -1.70
N ALA A 65 6.94 0.54 -0.61
CA ALA A 65 7.49 1.89 -0.66
C ALA A 65 8.89 1.90 -1.30
N ASN A 66 9.75 0.94 -0.96
CA ASN A 66 11.07 0.82 -1.55
C ASN A 66 11.00 0.50 -3.04
N ARG A 67 10.10 -0.37 -3.47
CA ARG A 67 9.92 -0.69 -4.89
C ARG A 67 9.50 0.56 -5.68
N CYS A 68 8.61 1.37 -5.14
CA CYS A 68 8.22 2.65 -5.75
C CYS A 68 9.43 3.58 -5.87
N ARG A 69 10.20 3.74 -4.79
CA ARG A 69 11.36 4.63 -4.77
C ARG A 69 12.43 4.23 -5.77
N GLU A 70 12.73 2.94 -5.87
CA GLU A 70 13.69 2.41 -6.85
C GLU A 70 13.28 2.72 -8.28
N ALA A 71 11.99 2.81 -8.54
CA ALA A 71 11.42 3.15 -9.84
C ALA A 71 11.22 4.67 -10.03
N GLY A 72 11.56 5.49 -9.03
CA GLY A 72 11.45 6.95 -9.11
C GLY A 72 10.11 7.52 -8.68
N GLY A 73 9.30 6.75 -7.95
CA GLY A 73 7.96 7.16 -7.50
C GLY A 73 7.76 7.03 -6.00
N HIS A 74 6.51 6.95 -5.61
CA HIS A 74 6.09 6.83 -4.21
C HIS A 74 4.66 6.30 -4.13
N ILE A 75 4.23 5.99 -2.91
CA ILE A 75 2.85 5.58 -2.63
C ILE A 75 1.99 6.81 -2.39
N VAL A 76 0.81 6.84 -2.98
CA VAL A 76 -0.25 7.82 -2.67
C VAL A 76 -1.43 7.05 -2.07
N ALA A 77 -1.61 7.17 -0.75
CA ALA A 77 -2.66 6.45 -0.04
C ALA A 77 -3.87 7.34 0.20
N SER A 78 -5.05 6.81 -0.03
CA SER A 78 -6.31 7.53 0.16
C SER A 78 -7.28 6.76 1.03
N GLY A 79 -8.09 7.49 1.79
CA GLY A 79 -9.22 6.94 2.52
C GLY A 79 -8.88 6.10 3.74
N ALA A 80 -7.63 6.08 4.19
CA ALA A 80 -7.25 5.29 5.36
C ALA A 80 -7.96 5.79 6.61
N ALA A 81 -8.49 4.85 7.41
CA ALA A 81 -9.07 5.18 8.72
C ALA A 81 -7.98 5.80 9.64
N PRO A 82 -8.39 6.65 10.60
CA PRO A 82 -7.41 7.31 11.48
C PRO A 82 -6.46 6.35 12.20
N HIS A 83 -6.94 5.19 12.65
CA HIS A 83 -6.09 4.22 13.34
C HIS A 83 -5.06 3.57 12.40
N ILE A 84 -5.38 3.43 11.12
CA ILE A 84 -4.45 2.92 10.09
C ILE A 84 -3.37 3.99 9.82
N VAL A 85 -3.76 5.24 9.64
CA VAL A 85 -2.82 6.36 9.45
C VAL A 85 -1.87 6.44 10.63
N ARG A 86 -2.38 6.34 11.87
CA ARG A 86 -1.54 6.38 13.07
C ARG A 86 -0.52 5.24 13.10
N ALA A 87 -0.93 4.02 12.75
CA ALA A 87 -0.02 2.88 12.70
C ALA A 87 1.12 3.10 11.70
N LEU A 88 0.79 3.60 10.52
CA LEU A 88 1.78 3.87 9.47
C LEU A 88 2.72 5.01 9.87
N ARG A 89 2.21 6.06 10.52
CA ARG A 89 3.03 7.16 11.02
C ARG A 89 3.96 6.74 12.14
N ARG A 90 3.51 5.90 13.06
CA ARG A 90 4.37 5.35 14.14
C ARG A 90 5.55 4.57 13.60
N ALA A 91 5.36 3.92 12.46
CA ALA A 91 6.42 3.20 11.76
C ALA A 91 7.27 4.12 10.87
N ALA A 92 7.03 5.43 10.86
CA ALA A 92 7.70 6.42 10.02
C ALA A 92 7.48 6.19 8.52
N LEU A 93 6.42 5.49 8.13
CA LEU A 93 6.06 5.28 6.74
C LEU A 93 5.53 6.55 6.07
N ASP A 94 5.10 7.53 6.84
CA ASP A 94 4.67 8.84 6.32
C ASP A 94 5.78 9.57 5.57
N ARG A 95 7.04 9.16 5.72
CA ARG A 95 8.16 9.66 4.90
C ARG A 95 8.11 9.16 3.47
N TYR A 96 7.43 8.06 3.22
CA TYR A 96 7.41 7.35 1.95
C TYR A 96 6.01 7.24 1.34
N ILE A 97 5.00 7.68 2.09
CA ILE A 97 3.60 7.63 1.68
C ILE A 97 3.03 9.04 1.74
N GLU A 98 2.44 9.47 0.63
CA GLU A 98 1.63 10.67 0.60
C GLU A 98 0.20 10.30 0.95
N PHE A 99 -0.32 10.83 2.05
CA PHE A 99 -1.70 10.59 2.46
C PHE A 99 -2.64 11.64 1.86
N GLN A 100 -3.75 11.17 1.35
CA GLN A 100 -4.83 12.01 0.82
C GLN A 100 -6.13 11.78 1.56
#